data_1e637d88b192f49195cfb1a0c1937496
#
_entry.id   1e637d88b192f49195cfb1a0c1937496
#
_cell.length_a   1.000
_cell.length_b   1.000
_cell.length_c   1.000
_cell.angle_alpha   90.00
_cell.angle_beta   90.00
_cell.angle_gamma   90.00
#
_symmetry.space_group_name_H-M   'P 1'
#
loop_
_entity.id
_entity.type
_entity.pdbx_description
1 polymer ?
#
loop_
_entity_poly.entity_id
_entity_poly.type
_entity_poly.pdbx_seq_one_letter_code
_entity_poly.pdbx_strand_id
1 'polypeptide(L)'
;SVQSQLKAAGYTLEKYERIYRQAFYDAAKKADPNWEIGKPIKDGALDSVTRELAESGKSPASAENTFYTAETPKVYQIFTTDNMLWTGGNGTGLSYCLKYADDSTDENPVVLAKGVDENGKEFEQRIYINDVNPSNATVVEMRALEAHYKVEKQGGFTSLPLEAGNMGLNDRRDFIAMFKKSIEDLNKLGRFDLSLLWTKSMDAYLD
;
A
#
# COMPACT_ATOMS: atom_id res chain seq x y z
N SER A 1 14.83 15.14 7.25
CA SER A 1 15.14 15.30 5.82
C SER A 1 13.95 14.84 4.98
N VAL A 2 13.85 15.28 3.72
CA VAL A 2 12.81 14.85 2.78
C VAL A 2 12.78 13.33 2.62
N GLN A 3 13.94 12.70 2.60
CA GLN A 3 14.07 11.25 2.53
C GLN A 3 13.47 10.55 3.76
N SER A 4 13.65 11.10 4.95
CA SER A 4 13.04 10.58 6.17
C SER A 4 11.52 10.72 6.15
N GLN A 5 11.00 11.81 5.61
CA GLN A 5 9.57 12.06 5.44
C GLN A 5 8.96 11.12 4.40
N LEU A 6 9.64 10.90 3.27
CA LEU A 6 9.22 9.93 2.25
C LEU A 6 9.16 8.51 2.80
N LYS A 7 10.18 8.12 3.57
CA LYS A 7 10.21 6.81 4.23
C LYS A 7 9.10 6.67 5.28
N ALA A 8 8.87 7.70 6.07
CA ALA A 8 7.80 7.72 7.07
C ALA A 8 6.41 7.64 6.43
N ALA A 9 6.22 8.25 5.25
CA ALA A 9 4.99 8.16 4.46
C ALA A 9 4.86 6.86 3.65
N GLY A 10 5.79 5.89 3.81
CA GLY A 10 5.77 4.61 3.10
C GLY A 10 6.19 4.69 1.63
N TYR A 11 6.87 5.78 1.23
CA TYR A 11 7.40 5.91 -0.12
C TYR A 11 8.85 5.41 -0.18
N THR A 12 9.07 4.39 -0.99
CA THR A 12 10.40 3.96 -1.39
C THR A 12 10.86 4.73 -2.64
N LEU A 13 12.17 4.77 -2.87
CA LEU A 13 12.71 5.36 -4.08
C LEU A 13 12.12 4.73 -5.36
N GLU A 14 11.93 3.43 -5.36
CA GLU A 14 11.32 2.68 -6.47
C GLU A 14 9.87 3.10 -6.73
N LYS A 15 9.09 3.25 -5.67
CA LYS A 15 7.70 3.72 -5.77
C LYS A 15 7.65 5.15 -6.30
N TYR A 16 8.57 5.97 -5.83
CA TYR A 16 8.71 7.35 -6.27
C TYR A 16 9.08 7.44 -7.76
N GLU A 17 10.07 6.71 -8.20
CA GLU A 17 10.51 6.61 -9.58
C GLU A 17 9.36 6.16 -10.50
N ARG A 18 8.58 5.17 -10.07
CA ARG A 18 7.44 4.66 -10.84
C ARG A 18 6.36 5.72 -11.05
N ILE A 19 6.06 6.53 -10.04
CA ILE A 19 5.00 7.54 -10.09
C ILE A 19 5.44 8.79 -10.85
N TYR A 20 6.68 9.21 -10.63
CA TYR A 20 7.22 10.47 -11.15
C TYR A 20 8.40 10.26 -12.11
N ARG A 21 8.38 9.20 -12.87
CA ARG A 21 9.51 8.71 -13.67
C ARG A 21 10.26 9.82 -14.42
N GLN A 22 9.57 10.63 -15.19
CA GLN A 22 10.24 11.67 -15.98
C GLN A 22 10.87 12.75 -15.10
N ALA A 23 10.13 13.25 -14.12
CA ALA A 23 10.65 14.25 -13.19
C ALA A 23 11.82 13.70 -12.36
N PHE A 24 11.74 12.43 -11.97
CA PHE A 24 12.83 11.76 -11.27
C PHE A 24 14.07 11.64 -12.16
N TYR A 25 13.93 11.24 -13.41
CA TYR A 25 15.06 11.12 -14.33
C TYR A 25 15.72 12.47 -14.61
N ASP A 26 14.95 13.52 -14.78
CA ASP A 26 15.47 14.88 -14.97
C ASP A 26 16.25 15.35 -13.75
N ALA A 27 15.72 15.13 -12.54
CA ALA A 27 16.39 15.48 -11.29
C ALA A 27 17.65 14.63 -11.05
N ALA A 28 17.62 13.34 -11.35
CA ALA A 28 18.77 12.45 -11.22
C ALA A 28 19.89 12.85 -12.17
N LYS A 29 19.57 13.18 -13.43
CA LYS A 29 20.55 13.67 -14.41
C LYS A 29 21.14 15.02 -14.05
N LYS A 30 20.36 15.89 -13.42
CA LYS A 30 20.84 17.18 -12.93
C LYS A 30 21.82 17.03 -11.76
N ALA A 31 21.52 16.09 -10.84
CA ALA A 31 22.38 15.79 -9.69
C ALA A 31 23.66 15.00 -10.07
N ASP A 32 23.53 14.09 -11.03
CA ASP A 32 24.66 13.32 -11.59
C ASP A 32 24.51 13.21 -13.12
N PRO A 33 25.19 14.07 -13.89
CA PRO A 33 25.12 14.05 -15.36
C PRO A 33 25.50 12.71 -16.00
N ASN A 34 26.28 11.90 -15.29
CA ASN A 34 26.71 10.57 -15.75
C ASN A 34 25.77 9.44 -15.33
N TRP A 35 24.70 9.78 -14.57
CA TRP A 35 23.75 8.77 -14.17
C TRP A 35 22.99 8.18 -15.38
N GLU A 36 22.82 6.86 -15.37
CA GLU A 36 22.09 6.12 -16.38
C GLU A 36 20.82 5.50 -15.77
N ILE A 37 19.76 5.41 -16.58
CA ILE A 37 18.48 4.79 -16.19
C ILE A 37 18.74 3.34 -15.72
N GLY A 38 18.19 3.00 -14.56
CA GLY A 38 18.37 1.68 -13.95
C GLY A 38 19.63 1.54 -13.08
N LYS A 39 20.45 2.58 -12.98
CA LYS A 39 21.61 2.59 -12.08
C LYS A 39 21.25 3.24 -10.74
N PRO A 40 21.84 2.79 -9.63
CA PRO A 40 21.70 3.47 -8.35
C PRO A 40 22.18 4.92 -8.44
N ILE A 41 21.46 5.83 -7.78
CA ILE A 41 21.95 7.21 -7.59
C ILE A 41 23.05 7.18 -6.53
N LYS A 42 24.15 7.87 -6.78
CA LYS A 42 25.26 7.94 -5.83
C LYS A 42 24.81 8.53 -4.49
N ASP A 43 25.41 8.03 -3.41
CA ASP A 43 25.22 8.60 -2.08
C ASP A 43 25.53 10.11 -2.09
N GLY A 44 24.65 10.91 -1.50
CA GLY A 44 24.75 12.37 -1.49
C GLY A 44 24.01 13.06 -2.65
N ALA A 45 23.89 12.43 -3.82
CA ALA A 45 23.08 12.97 -4.93
C ALA A 45 21.58 12.71 -4.70
N LEU A 46 21.22 11.69 -3.94
CA LEU A 46 19.83 11.35 -3.62
C LEU A 46 19.11 12.48 -2.89
N ASP A 47 19.77 13.15 -1.95
CA ASP A 47 19.17 14.29 -1.23
C ASP A 47 18.91 15.48 -2.16
N SER A 48 19.74 15.68 -3.18
CA SER A 48 19.54 16.71 -4.20
C SER A 48 18.35 16.38 -5.10
N VAL A 49 18.23 15.11 -5.52
CA VAL A 49 17.09 14.63 -6.33
C VAL A 49 15.77 14.80 -5.57
N THR A 50 15.72 14.35 -4.33
CA THR A 50 14.50 14.44 -3.51
C THR A 50 14.11 15.88 -3.20
N ARG A 51 15.09 16.75 -2.98
CA ARG A 51 14.88 18.19 -2.77
C ARG A 51 14.29 18.83 -4.01
N GLU A 52 14.88 18.58 -5.18
CA GLU A 52 14.41 19.16 -6.43
C GLU A 52 12.99 18.71 -6.79
N LEU A 53 12.70 17.44 -6.56
CA LEU A 53 11.34 16.94 -6.75
C LEU A 53 10.34 17.59 -5.78
N ALA A 54 10.77 17.81 -4.52
CA ALA A 54 9.98 18.52 -3.53
C ALA A 54 9.70 19.98 -3.94
N GLU A 55 10.74 20.69 -4.40
CA GLU A 55 10.65 22.09 -4.85
C GLU A 55 9.82 22.23 -6.14
N SER A 56 9.87 21.22 -7.02
CA SER A 56 9.07 21.19 -8.24
C SER A 56 7.59 20.93 -8.01
N GLY A 57 7.19 20.66 -6.76
CA GLY A 57 5.82 20.31 -6.40
C GLY A 57 5.39 18.90 -6.86
N LYS A 58 6.33 18.04 -7.23
CA LYS A 58 6.08 16.66 -7.66
C LYS A 58 6.49 15.61 -6.63
N SER A 59 6.72 16.04 -5.40
CA SER A 59 7.09 15.16 -4.29
C SER A 59 5.88 14.88 -3.40
N PRO A 60 5.65 13.63 -2.98
CA PRO A 60 4.67 13.32 -1.95
C PRO A 60 4.93 14.06 -0.64
N ALA A 61 6.19 14.42 -0.36
CA ALA A 61 6.58 15.13 0.85
C ALA A 61 6.42 16.65 0.78
N SER A 62 6.30 17.22 -0.42
CA SER A 62 6.27 18.69 -0.58
C SER A 62 4.90 19.27 -0.48
N ALA A 63 3.88 18.48 -0.59
CA ALA A 63 2.53 18.98 -0.47
C ALA A 63 1.54 17.88 -0.26
N GLU A 64 0.79 18.03 0.74
CA GLU A 64 -0.57 17.55 0.77
C GLU A 64 -1.32 17.88 -0.54
N ASN A 65 -0.85 18.84 -1.32
CA ASN A 65 -1.47 19.32 -2.55
C ASN A 65 -0.86 18.83 -3.87
N THR A 66 0.42 18.45 -3.93
CA THR A 66 1.07 18.11 -5.20
C THR A 66 1.11 16.62 -5.52
N PHE A 67 1.01 15.79 -4.52
CA PHE A 67 0.80 14.35 -4.72
C PHE A 67 -0.56 14.09 -5.37
N TYR A 68 -1.50 15.00 -5.16
CA TYR A 68 -2.86 14.96 -5.66
C TYR A 68 -3.05 16.00 -6.79
N THR A 69 -2.31 15.82 -7.89
CA THR A 69 -2.49 16.63 -9.08
C THR A 69 -3.86 16.39 -9.71
N ALA A 70 -4.24 17.19 -10.68
CA ALA A 70 -5.49 16.99 -11.44
C ALA A 70 -5.61 15.60 -12.09
N GLU A 71 -4.51 14.88 -12.24
CA GLU A 71 -4.45 13.52 -12.76
C GLU A 71 -4.66 12.45 -11.65
N THR A 72 -4.57 12.85 -10.37
CA THR A 72 -4.80 11.95 -9.24
C THR A 72 -6.26 12.00 -8.85
N PRO A 73 -6.90 10.87 -8.59
CA PRO A 73 -8.29 10.84 -8.16
C PRO A 73 -8.53 11.74 -6.94
N LYS A 74 -9.56 12.59 -7.01
CA LYS A 74 -9.91 13.55 -5.94
C LYS A 74 -10.10 12.91 -4.56
N VAL A 75 -10.43 11.63 -4.54
CA VAL A 75 -10.63 10.87 -3.31
C VAL A 75 -9.43 10.90 -2.37
N TYR A 76 -8.22 10.99 -2.91
CA TYR A 76 -7.00 11.08 -2.09
C TYR A 76 -6.84 12.41 -1.37
N GLN A 77 -7.52 13.47 -1.81
CA GLN A 77 -7.48 14.79 -1.19
C GLN A 77 -8.21 14.83 0.16
N ILE A 78 -9.00 13.82 0.48
CA ILE A 78 -9.82 13.75 1.70
C ILE A 78 -9.03 13.17 2.86
N PHE A 79 -8.01 12.36 2.58
CA PHE A 79 -7.16 11.72 3.58
C PHE A 79 -5.84 12.46 3.72
N THR A 80 -5.52 12.87 4.93
CA THR A 80 -4.18 13.35 5.27
C THR A 80 -3.29 12.15 5.61
N THR A 81 -1.98 12.30 5.42
CA THR A 81 -1.00 11.25 5.76
C THR A 81 -1.04 10.86 7.24
N ASP A 82 -1.36 11.79 8.12
CA ASP A 82 -1.39 11.57 9.57
C ASP A 82 -2.56 10.68 10.02
N ASN A 83 -3.65 10.67 9.27
CA ASN A 83 -4.86 9.88 9.57
C ASN A 83 -4.94 8.56 8.79
N MET A 84 -3.96 8.30 7.94
CA MET A 84 -3.99 7.17 7.03
C MET A 84 -3.50 5.91 7.72
N LEU A 85 -4.35 4.87 7.78
CA LEU A 85 -3.97 3.54 8.25
C LEU A 85 -3.12 2.80 7.23
N TRP A 86 -3.51 2.92 5.96
CA TRP A 86 -2.85 2.26 4.85
C TRP A 86 -3.19 2.94 3.52
N THR A 87 -2.26 2.90 2.59
CA THR A 87 -2.47 3.30 1.20
C THR A 87 -1.72 2.39 0.26
N GLY A 88 -2.30 2.12 -0.89
CA GLY A 88 -1.67 1.31 -1.93
C GLY A 88 -2.67 0.80 -2.94
N GLY A 89 -2.26 -0.20 -3.69
CA GLY A 89 -3.05 -0.82 -4.73
C GLY A 89 -2.56 -2.22 -5.04
N ASN A 90 -3.16 -2.84 -6.03
CA ASN A 90 -2.75 -4.16 -6.51
C ASN A 90 -2.54 -4.19 -8.03
N GLY A 91 -2.27 -5.37 -8.58
CA GLY A 91 -1.96 -5.57 -9.99
C GLY A 91 -3.10 -5.29 -10.96
N THR A 92 -4.34 -5.15 -10.48
CA THR A 92 -5.53 -4.87 -11.31
C THR A 92 -5.71 -3.40 -11.65
N GLY A 93 -5.04 -2.49 -10.94
CA GLY A 93 -5.29 -1.06 -10.97
C GLY A 93 -6.14 -0.55 -9.80
N LEU A 94 -6.76 -1.44 -9.02
CA LEU A 94 -7.42 -1.10 -7.77
C LEU A 94 -6.43 -0.40 -6.83
N SER A 95 -6.77 0.81 -6.38
CA SER A 95 -5.88 1.65 -5.57
C SER A 95 -6.72 2.47 -4.60
N TYR A 96 -6.36 2.48 -3.32
CA TYR A 96 -7.18 3.10 -2.28
C TYR A 96 -6.39 3.46 -1.02
N CYS A 97 -7.03 4.27 -0.19
CA CYS A 97 -6.58 4.64 1.14
C CYS A 97 -7.55 4.11 2.19
N LEU A 98 -7.03 3.76 3.35
CA LEU A 98 -7.79 3.34 4.53
C LEU A 98 -7.55 4.29 5.68
N LYS A 99 -8.62 4.68 6.38
CA LYS A 99 -8.56 5.37 7.67
C LYS A 99 -9.72 4.97 8.56
N TYR A 100 -9.60 5.20 9.86
CA TYR A 100 -10.76 5.04 10.75
C TYR A 100 -11.84 6.08 10.42
N ALA A 101 -13.10 5.65 10.46
CA ALA A 101 -14.23 6.56 10.43
C ALA A 101 -14.29 7.41 11.71
N ASP A 102 -14.87 8.60 11.62
CA ASP A 102 -14.99 9.49 12.78
C ASP A 102 -15.85 8.90 13.92
N ASP A 103 -16.76 8.01 13.58
CA ASP A 103 -17.64 7.28 14.51
C ASP A 103 -17.10 5.89 14.90
N SER A 104 -15.87 5.55 14.52
CA SER A 104 -15.20 4.32 14.94
C SER A 104 -14.92 4.33 16.44
N THR A 105 -15.19 3.19 17.10
CA THR A 105 -14.87 2.98 18.52
C THR A 105 -14.06 1.71 18.69
N ASP A 106 -13.47 1.51 19.87
CA ASP A 106 -12.70 0.30 20.15
C ASP A 106 -13.61 -0.96 20.14
N GLU A 107 -14.86 -0.82 20.56
CA GLU A 107 -15.84 -1.92 20.56
C GLU A 107 -16.42 -2.18 19.17
N ASN A 108 -16.56 -1.13 18.37
CA ASN A 108 -17.08 -1.17 17.00
C ASN A 108 -16.16 -0.42 16.05
N PRO A 109 -15.00 -0.98 15.69
CA PRO A 109 -14.09 -0.33 14.79
C PRO A 109 -14.64 -0.30 13.37
N VAL A 110 -14.61 0.89 12.76
CA VAL A 110 -15.06 1.14 11.39
C VAL A 110 -13.96 1.80 10.59
N VAL A 111 -13.65 1.22 9.44
CA VAL A 111 -12.64 1.74 8.52
C VAL A 111 -13.31 2.24 7.25
N LEU A 112 -12.92 3.43 6.81
CA LEU A 112 -13.29 3.99 5.50
C LEU A 112 -12.24 3.63 4.47
N ALA A 113 -12.68 3.11 3.32
CA ALA A 113 -11.87 2.91 2.14
C ALA A 113 -12.32 3.85 1.03
N LYS A 114 -11.39 4.62 0.47
CA LYS A 114 -11.64 5.51 -0.67
C LYS A 114 -10.53 5.35 -1.70
N GLY A 115 -10.92 5.26 -2.97
CA GLY A 115 -9.98 5.11 -4.05
C GLY A 115 -10.63 4.96 -5.40
N VAL A 116 -9.94 4.24 -6.26
CA VAL A 116 -10.42 3.88 -7.61
C VAL A 116 -10.39 2.37 -7.77
N ASP A 117 -11.42 1.83 -8.41
CA ASP A 117 -11.48 0.43 -8.76
C ASP A 117 -10.57 0.06 -9.94
N GLU A 118 -10.57 -1.18 -10.35
CA GLU A 118 -9.81 -1.71 -11.48
C GLU A 118 -10.16 -1.08 -12.83
N ASN A 119 -11.30 -0.39 -12.92
CA ASN A 119 -11.76 0.33 -14.11
C ASN A 119 -11.51 1.85 -14.01
N GLY A 120 -10.86 2.31 -12.95
CA GLY A 120 -10.60 3.74 -12.71
C GLY A 120 -11.81 4.50 -12.16
N LYS A 121 -12.87 3.81 -11.73
CA LYS A 121 -14.05 4.43 -11.13
C LYS A 121 -13.83 4.67 -9.65
N GLU A 122 -14.15 5.89 -9.19
CA GLU A 122 -14.08 6.24 -7.78
C GLU A 122 -15.08 5.42 -6.96
N PHE A 123 -14.63 5.01 -5.76
CA PHE A 123 -15.47 4.34 -4.78
C PHE A 123 -15.21 4.81 -3.36
N GLU A 124 -16.20 4.61 -2.51
CA GLU A 124 -16.11 4.79 -1.06
C GLU A 124 -16.83 3.61 -0.41
N GLN A 125 -16.20 3.00 0.59
CA GLN A 125 -16.78 1.89 1.37
C GLN A 125 -16.54 2.08 2.85
N ARG A 126 -17.54 1.73 3.65
CA ARG A 126 -17.40 1.57 5.10
C ARG A 126 -17.22 0.09 5.41
N ILE A 127 -16.19 -0.21 6.18
CA ILE A 127 -15.85 -1.58 6.55
C ILE A 127 -16.00 -1.69 8.07
N TYR A 128 -16.95 -2.48 8.49
CA TYR A 128 -17.19 -2.83 9.88
C TYR A 128 -16.30 -4.02 10.22
N ILE A 129 -15.24 -3.76 10.99
CA ILE A 129 -14.18 -4.74 11.24
C ILE A 129 -14.74 -6.04 11.84
N ASN A 130 -15.66 -5.91 12.80
CA ASN A 130 -16.25 -7.06 13.47
C ASN A 130 -17.16 -7.93 12.58
N ASP A 131 -17.59 -7.40 11.44
CA ASP A 131 -18.49 -8.08 10.50
C ASP A 131 -17.73 -8.74 9.33
N VAL A 132 -16.43 -8.48 9.19
CA VAL A 132 -15.63 -9.07 8.11
C VAL A 132 -15.43 -10.56 8.36
N ASN A 133 -15.82 -11.38 7.38
CA ASN A 133 -15.56 -12.80 7.38
C ASN A 133 -14.39 -13.14 6.44
N PRO A 134 -13.22 -13.50 6.94
CA PRO A 134 -12.06 -13.85 6.09
C PRO A 134 -12.30 -15.03 5.14
N SER A 135 -13.30 -15.87 5.41
CA SER A 135 -13.69 -16.96 4.51
C SER A 135 -14.61 -16.51 3.35
N ASN A 136 -15.03 -15.25 3.36
CA ASN A 136 -15.82 -14.64 2.28
C ASN A 136 -15.63 -13.12 2.30
N ALA A 137 -14.46 -12.66 1.87
CA ALA A 137 -14.07 -11.26 1.96
C ALA A 137 -13.55 -10.71 0.64
N THR A 138 -13.64 -9.38 0.50
CA THR A 138 -12.91 -8.63 -0.54
C THR A 138 -11.48 -8.34 -0.09
N VAL A 139 -10.61 -7.99 -1.05
CA VAL A 139 -9.24 -7.57 -0.71
C VAL A 139 -9.23 -6.30 0.15
N VAL A 140 -10.17 -5.38 -0.08
CA VAL A 140 -10.29 -4.13 0.70
C VAL A 140 -10.67 -4.43 2.15
N GLU A 141 -11.62 -5.34 2.39
CA GLU A 141 -11.98 -5.81 3.73
C GLU A 141 -10.79 -6.45 4.45
N MET A 142 -10.04 -7.32 3.76
CA MET A 142 -8.86 -7.97 4.35
C MET A 142 -7.73 -6.99 4.65
N ARG A 143 -7.52 -5.97 3.81
CA ARG A 143 -6.57 -4.88 4.10
C ARG A 143 -6.97 -4.06 5.32
N ALA A 144 -8.27 -3.82 5.49
CA ALA A 144 -8.79 -3.15 6.68
C ALA A 144 -8.50 -3.96 7.95
N LEU A 145 -8.70 -5.29 7.91
CA LEU A 145 -8.31 -6.17 9.01
C LEU A 145 -6.80 -6.15 9.26
N GLU A 146 -5.99 -6.27 8.21
CA GLU A 146 -4.52 -6.23 8.31
C GLU A 146 -4.04 -4.95 9.00
N ALA A 147 -4.59 -3.81 8.62
CA ALA A 147 -4.22 -2.52 9.19
C ALA A 147 -4.71 -2.37 10.64
N HIS A 148 -5.94 -2.79 10.92
CA HIS A 148 -6.53 -2.70 12.26
C HIS A 148 -5.84 -3.59 13.28
N TYR A 149 -5.63 -4.86 12.94
CA TYR A 149 -4.95 -5.82 13.81
C TYR A 149 -3.43 -5.69 13.80
N LYS A 150 -2.90 -4.80 12.96
CA LYS A 150 -1.44 -4.60 12.79
C LYS A 150 -0.71 -5.92 12.51
N VAL A 151 -1.30 -6.73 11.64
CA VAL A 151 -0.74 -8.03 11.26
C VAL A 151 0.65 -7.85 10.68
N GLU A 152 1.60 -8.65 11.16
CA GLU A 152 2.98 -8.60 10.69
C GLU A 152 3.04 -8.93 9.19
N LYS A 153 3.65 -8.03 8.41
CA LYS A 153 3.75 -8.14 6.97
C LYS A 153 5.01 -8.89 6.57
N GLN A 154 4.86 -9.89 5.75
CA GLN A 154 5.98 -10.64 5.20
C GLN A 154 6.72 -9.79 4.17
N GLY A 155 8.03 -9.70 4.30
CA GLY A 155 8.85 -8.83 3.45
C GLY A 155 8.47 -7.34 3.54
N GLY A 156 7.71 -6.92 4.56
CA GLY A 156 7.29 -5.53 4.76
C GLY A 156 6.14 -5.04 3.86
N PHE A 157 5.58 -5.90 3.01
CA PHE A 157 4.57 -5.49 2.02
C PHE A 157 3.15 -5.90 2.38
N THR A 158 2.96 -7.16 2.75
CA THR A 158 1.63 -7.70 3.03
C THR A 158 1.70 -8.98 3.85
N SER A 159 0.64 -9.23 4.61
CA SER A 159 0.36 -10.52 5.24
C SER A 159 -0.65 -11.35 4.45
N LEU A 160 -1.20 -10.81 3.35
CA LEU A 160 -2.23 -11.48 2.54
C LEU A 160 -1.60 -12.43 1.49
N PRO A 161 -2.34 -13.48 1.07
CA PRO A 161 -1.91 -14.34 -0.02
C PRO A 161 -1.65 -13.57 -1.32
N LEU A 162 -0.78 -14.10 -2.17
CA LEU A 162 -0.40 -13.46 -3.45
C LEU A 162 -1.58 -13.24 -4.38
N GLU A 163 -2.59 -14.08 -4.31
CA GLU A 163 -3.82 -14.00 -5.10
C GLU A 163 -4.58 -12.69 -4.87
N ALA A 164 -4.42 -12.06 -3.71
CA ALA A 164 -4.98 -10.73 -3.41
C ALA A 164 -4.51 -9.66 -4.39
N GLY A 165 -3.33 -9.83 -4.99
CA GLY A 165 -2.78 -8.94 -6.02
C GLY A 165 -3.57 -8.89 -7.31
N ASN A 166 -4.43 -9.88 -7.57
CA ASN A 166 -5.22 -10.02 -8.79
C ASN A 166 -6.73 -9.86 -8.56
N MET A 167 -7.15 -9.46 -7.37
CA MET A 167 -8.55 -9.24 -7.05
C MET A 167 -8.98 -7.81 -7.36
N GLY A 168 -10.12 -7.66 -8.04
CA GLY A 168 -10.83 -6.39 -8.19
C GLY A 168 -11.59 -6.01 -6.91
N LEU A 169 -12.20 -4.82 -6.92
CA LEU A 169 -12.91 -4.25 -5.76
C LEU A 169 -14.00 -5.16 -5.19
N ASN A 170 -14.78 -5.78 -6.07
CA ASN A 170 -15.96 -6.57 -5.68
C ASN A 170 -15.70 -8.08 -5.66
N ASP A 171 -14.49 -8.52 -5.95
CA ASP A 171 -14.14 -9.93 -5.89
C ASP A 171 -14.13 -10.41 -4.45
N ARG A 172 -14.91 -11.45 -4.16
CA ARG A 172 -14.95 -12.11 -2.87
C ARG A 172 -14.32 -13.48 -2.94
N ARG A 173 -13.49 -13.80 -1.96
CA ARG A 173 -12.83 -15.10 -1.89
C ARG A 173 -12.73 -15.60 -0.46
N ASP A 174 -12.50 -16.89 -0.34
CA ASP A 174 -12.13 -17.53 0.92
C ASP A 174 -10.63 -17.38 1.15
N PHE A 175 -10.22 -16.35 1.89
CA PHE A 175 -8.82 -16.10 2.22
C PHE A 175 -8.24 -17.17 3.13
N ILE A 176 -9.05 -17.76 4.00
CA ILE A 176 -8.59 -18.84 4.88
C ILE A 176 -8.22 -20.07 4.06
N ALA A 177 -9.02 -20.43 3.05
CA ALA A 177 -8.68 -21.50 2.12
C ALA A 177 -7.41 -21.20 1.32
N MET A 178 -7.20 -19.95 0.90
CA MET A 178 -5.97 -19.54 0.21
C MET A 178 -4.74 -19.65 1.12
N PHE A 179 -4.83 -19.23 2.38
CA PHE A 179 -3.76 -19.42 3.35
C PHE A 179 -3.43 -20.90 3.54
N LYS A 180 -4.44 -21.73 3.76
CA LYS A 180 -4.25 -23.19 3.97
C LYS A 180 -3.56 -23.85 2.78
N LYS A 181 -3.95 -23.46 1.56
CA LYS A 181 -3.33 -23.97 0.36
C LYS A 181 -1.84 -23.57 0.26
N SER A 182 -1.52 -22.31 0.53
CA SER A 182 -0.13 -21.82 0.53
C SER A 182 0.71 -22.53 1.59
N ILE A 183 0.16 -22.75 2.79
CA ILE A 183 0.83 -23.49 3.88
C ILE A 183 1.10 -24.94 3.45
N GLU A 184 0.11 -25.60 2.88
CA GLU A 184 0.25 -26.98 2.40
C GLU A 184 1.33 -27.10 1.30
N ASP A 185 1.31 -26.20 0.31
CA ASP A 185 2.28 -26.18 -0.78
C ASP A 185 3.72 -25.95 -0.26
N LEU A 186 3.89 -25.02 0.69
CA LEU A 186 5.18 -24.77 1.33
C LEU A 186 5.67 -25.97 2.15
N ASN A 187 4.78 -26.66 2.84
CA ASN A 187 5.12 -27.88 3.58
C ASN A 187 5.58 -29.00 2.62
N LYS A 188 4.91 -29.16 1.49
CA LYS A 188 5.32 -30.14 0.43
C LYS A 188 6.70 -29.83 -0.15
N LEU A 189 7.06 -28.52 -0.21
CA LEU A 189 8.37 -28.07 -0.64
C LEU A 189 9.45 -28.11 0.45
N GLY A 190 9.10 -28.53 1.67
CA GLY A 190 10.00 -28.53 2.82
C GLY A 190 10.34 -27.14 3.37
N ARG A 191 9.60 -26.09 2.96
CA ARG A 191 9.79 -24.73 3.42
C ARG A 191 8.96 -24.45 4.68
N PHE A 192 9.27 -25.18 5.73
CA PHE A 192 8.57 -25.11 7.03
C PHE A 192 8.74 -23.75 7.71
N ASP A 193 9.83 -23.04 7.46
CA ASP A 193 10.08 -21.68 7.90
C ASP A 193 9.00 -20.70 7.38
N LEU A 194 8.76 -20.73 6.07
CA LEU A 194 7.74 -19.91 5.41
C LEU A 194 6.31 -20.38 5.76
N SER A 195 6.10 -21.68 5.81
CA SER A 195 4.83 -22.27 6.22
C SER A 195 4.41 -21.77 7.62
N LEU A 196 5.33 -21.68 8.56
CA LEU A 196 5.07 -21.17 9.90
C LEU A 196 4.68 -19.68 9.87
N LEU A 197 5.35 -18.86 9.07
CA LEU A 197 5.01 -17.44 8.90
C LEU A 197 3.61 -17.26 8.35
N TRP A 198 3.22 -18.03 7.34
CA TRP A 198 1.88 -17.99 6.75
C TRP A 198 0.81 -18.48 7.72
N THR A 199 1.12 -19.47 8.55
CA THR A 199 0.23 -19.94 9.63
C THR A 199 -0.02 -18.82 10.64
N LYS A 200 1.01 -18.11 11.06
CA LYS A 200 0.86 -16.94 11.95
C LYS A 200 -0.01 -15.85 11.35
N SER A 201 0.18 -15.54 10.06
CA SER A 201 -0.65 -14.55 9.36
C SER A 201 -2.11 -15.00 9.32
N MET A 202 -2.38 -16.24 8.98
CA MET A 202 -3.73 -16.79 8.96
C MET A 202 -4.40 -16.72 10.34
N ASP A 203 -3.69 -17.12 11.39
CA ASP A 203 -4.22 -17.13 12.75
C ASP A 203 -4.61 -15.73 13.22
N ALA A 204 -3.87 -14.71 12.80
CA ALA A 204 -4.20 -13.32 13.12
C ALA A 204 -5.56 -12.85 12.57
N TYR A 205 -6.10 -13.53 11.56
CA TYR A 205 -7.42 -13.24 10.97
C TYR A 205 -8.54 -14.14 11.50
N LEU A 206 -8.25 -15.12 12.34
CA LEU A 206 -9.22 -16.06 12.90
C LEU A 206 -9.66 -15.71 14.31
N ASP A 207 -8.91 -14.88 15.01
CA ASP A 207 -9.21 -14.40 16.37
C ASP A 207 -10.15 -13.19 16.31
#